data_f4f770a12023dedac7eb33e4e4b3daa8
#
_entry.id   f4f770a12023dedac7eb33e4e4b3daa8
#
_cell.length_a   1.000
_cell.length_b   1.000
_cell.length_c   1.000
_cell.angle_alpha   90.00
_cell.angle_beta   90.00
_cell.angle_gamma   90.00
#
_symmetry.space_group_name_H-M   'P 1'
#
loop_
_entity.id
_entity.type
_entity.pdbx_description
1 polymer ?
#
loop_
_entity_poly.entity_id
_entity_poly.type
_entity_poly.pdbx_seq_one_letter_code
_entity_poly.pdbx_strand_id
1 'polypeptide(L)'
;MNNFIEKDVSLEKCPALVLNADYRPLSYYPLSLWSWQDTVKSVFLDRVIIVSNYDRVVRSPSFNMKLPSVIALKDYIVPQSKPSFTRFNVFLRDKFSCQYCGSSEELTFDHLLPRSKGGETHWDNVVTACSACNVRKGGKLLKSSGMKLHQYPYQPSTEDLHRNGKNFPPNYLHKSWMDYLYWDVELEA
;
A
#
# COMPACT_ATOMS: atom_id res chain seq x y z
N MET A 1 18.74 14.50 -9.85
CA MET A 1 20.01 14.00 -9.24
C MET A 1 19.63 12.89 -8.29
N ASN A 2 19.80 11.63 -8.73
CA ASN A 2 19.44 10.45 -7.95
C ASN A 2 20.59 10.14 -6.98
N ASN A 3 20.39 10.44 -5.70
CA ASN A 3 21.29 9.96 -4.65
C ASN A 3 21.00 8.48 -4.39
N PHE A 4 21.70 7.60 -5.11
CA PHE A 4 21.84 6.21 -4.73
C PHE A 4 22.82 6.16 -3.55
N ILE A 5 22.29 6.04 -2.33
CA ILE A 5 23.12 5.79 -1.14
C ILE A 5 23.45 4.31 -1.14
N GLU A 6 24.53 3.93 -1.83
CA GLU A 6 25.24 2.68 -1.61
C GLU A 6 26.36 2.94 -0.59
N LYS A 7 26.27 2.33 0.57
CA LYS A 7 27.34 1.67 1.34
C LYS A 7 27.16 1.49 2.84
N ASP A 8 26.12 2.10 3.50
CA ASP A 8 25.97 1.94 4.97
C ASP A 8 24.52 1.85 5.48
N VAL A 9 23.64 1.29 4.69
CA VAL A 9 22.25 1.06 5.14
C VAL A 9 22.23 -0.21 5.98
N SER A 10 21.76 -0.17 7.24
CA SER A 10 21.61 -1.36 8.08
C SER A 10 20.76 -2.43 7.39
N LEU A 11 20.97 -3.71 7.69
CA LEU A 11 20.21 -4.82 7.11
C LEU A 11 18.68 -4.65 7.32
N GLU A 12 18.28 -4.01 8.40
CA GLU A 12 16.88 -3.70 8.72
C GLU A 12 16.21 -2.80 7.68
N LYS A 13 16.98 -2.03 6.93
CA LYS A 13 16.51 -1.19 5.83
C LYS A 13 16.55 -1.88 4.46
N CYS A 14 16.76 -3.19 4.42
CA CYS A 14 16.79 -3.99 3.21
C CYS A 14 15.65 -5.04 3.21
N PRO A 15 14.38 -4.63 3.14
CA PRO A 15 13.27 -5.57 3.01
C PRO A 15 13.25 -6.20 1.62
N ALA A 16 12.69 -7.40 1.50
CA ALA A 16 12.48 -8.04 0.21
C ALA A 16 11.06 -7.80 -0.31
N LEU A 17 10.93 -7.48 -1.59
CA LEU A 17 9.64 -7.49 -2.28
C LEU A 17 9.16 -8.93 -2.43
N VAL A 18 7.91 -9.18 -2.00
CA VAL A 18 7.27 -10.49 -2.09
C VAL A 18 6.33 -10.53 -3.27
N LEU A 19 6.61 -11.44 -4.19
CA LEU A 19 5.77 -11.74 -5.33
C LEU A 19 4.94 -13.00 -5.03
N ASN A 20 3.77 -13.06 -5.61
CA ASN A 20 2.99 -14.29 -5.68
C ASN A 20 3.64 -15.28 -6.68
N ALA A 21 3.15 -16.50 -6.77
CA ALA A 21 3.68 -17.50 -7.69
C ALA A 21 3.53 -17.12 -9.19
N ASP A 22 2.70 -16.14 -9.51
CA ASP A 22 2.56 -15.56 -10.86
C ASP A 22 3.53 -14.39 -11.12
N TYR A 23 4.49 -14.17 -10.21
CA TYR A 23 5.48 -13.07 -10.25
C TYR A 23 4.89 -11.66 -10.16
N ARG A 24 3.63 -11.52 -9.77
CA ARG A 24 3.03 -10.22 -9.44
C ARG A 24 3.23 -9.92 -7.96
N PRO A 25 3.40 -8.65 -7.55
CA PRO A 25 3.41 -8.29 -6.14
C PRO A 25 2.19 -8.85 -5.42
N LEU A 26 2.41 -9.47 -4.26
CA LEU A 26 1.33 -10.03 -3.45
C LEU A 26 0.35 -8.94 -2.99
N SER A 27 0.87 -7.73 -2.78
CA SER A 27 0.10 -6.50 -2.59
C SER A 27 0.89 -5.32 -3.11
N TYR A 28 0.22 -4.40 -3.81
CA TYR A 28 0.82 -3.13 -4.23
C TYR A 28 0.69 -2.06 -3.14
N TYR A 29 -0.35 -2.17 -2.29
CA TYR A 29 -0.58 -1.18 -1.25
C TYR A 29 -1.26 -1.79 -0.01
N PRO A 30 -0.60 -1.69 1.14
CA PRO A 30 0.83 -1.43 1.26
C PRO A 30 1.63 -2.46 0.47
N LEU A 31 2.79 -2.04 -0.04
CA LEU A 31 3.65 -2.94 -0.79
C LEU A 31 4.03 -4.16 0.07
N SER A 32 3.94 -5.34 -0.50
CA SER A 32 4.25 -6.60 0.20
C SER A 32 5.75 -6.73 0.42
N LEU A 33 6.22 -6.21 1.54
CA LEU A 33 7.63 -6.25 1.94
C LEU A 33 7.80 -7.15 3.16
N TRP A 34 8.75 -8.07 3.10
CA TRP A 34 9.16 -8.85 4.25
C TRP A 34 10.50 -8.36 4.80
N SER A 35 10.67 -8.50 6.10
CA SER A 35 11.97 -8.25 6.73
C SER A 35 13.03 -9.18 6.15
N TRP A 36 14.29 -8.78 6.21
CA TRP A 36 15.37 -9.64 5.75
C TRP A 36 15.42 -10.96 6.51
N GLN A 37 15.09 -10.97 7.81
CA GLN A 37 15.06 -12.17 8.65
C GLN A 37 13.98 -13.15 8.18
N ASP A 38 12.74 -12.66 7.96
CA ASP A 38 11.63 -13.49 7.49
C ASP A 38 11.90 -14.03 6.08
N THR A 39 12.54 -13.21 5.25
CA THR A 39 12.95 -13.60 3.90
C THR A 39 13.96 -14.74 3.94
N VAL A 40 15.05 -14.58 4.68
CA VAL A 40 16.07 -15.62 4.84
C VAL A 40 15.48 -16.90 5.42
N LYS A 41 14.64 -16.79 6.47
CA LYS A 41 13.93 -17.94 7.05
C LYS A 41 13.07 -18.67 6.02
N SER A 42 12.37 -17.94 5.18
CA SER A 42 11.48 -18.54 4.15
C SER A 42 12.26 -19.22 3.04
N VAL A 43 13.44 -18.72 2.68
CA VAL A 43 14.37 -19.40 1.77
C VAL A 43 14.83 -20.73 2.35
N PHE A 44 15.24 -20.77 3.62
CA PHE A 44 15.65 -22.03 4.29
C PHE A 44 14.53 -23.04 4.44
N LEU A 45 13.29 -22.56 4.61
CA LEU A 45 12.12 -23.43 4.70
C LEU A 45 11.60 -23.85 3.31
N ASP A 46 12.31 -23.51 2.24
CA ASP A 46 11.97 -23.85 0.87
C ASP A 46 10.55 -23.36 0.44
N ARG A 47 10.07 -22.25 1.02
CA ARG A 47 8.75 -21.68 0.76
C ARG A 47 8.74 -20.65 -0.37
N VAL A 48 9.90 -20.14 -0.75
CA VAL A 48 10.06 -19.06 -1.72
C VAL A 48 11.19 -19.36 -2.71
N ILE A 49 11.13 -18.72 -3.86
CA ILE A 49 12.18 -18.69 -4.88
C ILE A 49 12.85 -17.32 -4.81
N ILE A 50 14.17 -17.28 -4.83
CA ILE A 50 14.91 -16.02 -4.91
C ILE A 50 14.90 -15.56 -6.37
N VAL A 51 14.36 -14.38 -6.62
CA VAL A 51 14.26 -13.78 -7.97
C VAL A 51 15.38 -12.77 -8.21
N SER A 52 15.67 -11.94 -7.20
CA SER A 52 16.76 -10.97 -7.26
C SER A 52 17.42 -10.79 -5.89
N ASN A 53 18.63 -10.29 -5.86
CA ASN A 53 19.42 -10.06 -4.66
C ASN A 53 19.88 -8.62 -4.55
N TYR A 54 20.05 -8.15 -3.32
CA TYR A 54 20.90 -7.00 -3.03
C TYR A 54 22.37 -7.34 -3.27
N ASP A 55 23.18 -6.34 -3.50
CA ASP A 55 24.65 -6.51 -3.48
C ASP A 55 25.18 -6.52 -2.04
N ARG A 56 24.62 -7.43 -1.24
CA ARG A 56 24.96 -7.63 0.17
C ARG A 56 24.90 -9.09 0.53
N VAL A 57 25.69 -9.46 1.54
CA VAL A 57 25.80 -10.84 2.03
C VAL A 57 25.41 -10.88 3.50
N VAL A 58 24.53 -11.82 3.84
CA VAL A 58 24.26 -12.22 5.23
C VAL A 58 25.17 -13.40 5.58
N ARG A 59 25.79 -13.32 6.74
CA ARG A 59 26.74 -14.32 7.23
C ARG A 59 26.31 -14.87 8.57
N SER A 60 26.48 -16.18 8.74
CA SER A 60 26.44 -16.87 10.02
C SER A 60 27.69 -17.76 10.16
N PRO A 61 27.98 -18.34 11.30
CA PRO A 61 29.18 -19.19 11.46
C PRO A 61 29.30 -20.33 10.45
N SER A 62 28.19 -20.85 9.94
CA SER A 62 28.13 -21.99 9.02
C SER A 62 27.56 -21.66 7.64
N PHE A 63 27.27 -20.37 7.36
CA PHE A 63 26.48 -20.04 6.18
C PHE A 63 26.73 -18.61 5.66
N ASN A 64 26.82 -18.48 4.33
CA ASN A 64 26.88 -17.21 3.64
C ASN A 64 25.86 -17.21 2.50
N MET A 65 25.03 -16.16 2.37
CA MET A 65 24.14 -15.98 1.22
C MET A 65 24.04 -14.51 0.82
N LYS A 66 23.81 -14.25 -0.47
CA LYS A 66 23.37 -12.93 -0.90
C LYS A 66 22.00 -12.64 -0.31
N LEU A 67 21.79 -11.41 0.17
CA LEU A 67 20.53 -10.98 0.73
C LEU A 67 19.48 -10.86 -0.39
N PRO A 68 18.36 -11.60 -0.36
CA PRO A 68 17.34 -11.47 -1.38
C PRO A 68 16.66 -10.09 -1.33
N SER A 69 16.49 -9.45 -2.49
CA SER A 69 15.74 -8.20 -2.66
C SER A 69 14.35 -8.42 -3.25
N VAL A 70 14.17 -9.52 -4.00
CA VAL A 70 12.89 -9.96 -4.56
C VAL A 70 12.78 -11.47 -4.39
N ILE A 71 11.66 -11.92 -3.85
CA ILE A 71 11.30 -13.33 -3.70
C ILE A 71 9.91 -13.59 -4.29
N ALA A 72 9.69 -14.79 -4.81
CA ALA A 72 8.38 -15.26 -5.24
C ALA A 72 7.92 -16.44 -4.36
N LEU A 73 6.66 -16.45 -3.99
CA LEU A 73 6.06 -17.59 -3.30
C LEU A 73 6.04 -18.81 -4.24
N LYS A 74 6.24 -20.01 -3.71
CA LYS A 74 6.07 -21.26 -4.47
C LYS A 74 4.62 -21.61 -4.67
N ASP A 75 3.79 -21.35 -3.66
CA ASP A 75 2.35 -21.61 -3.70
C ASP A 75 1.60 -20.34 -4.06
N TYR A 76 0.65 -20.45 -4.99
CA TYR A 76 -0.17 -19.32 -5.40
C TYR A 76 -1.19 -18.96 -4.32
N ILE A 77 -1.14 -17.72 -3.86
CA ILE A 77 -2.14 -17.15 -2.96
C ILE A 77 -3.18 -16.41 -3.79
N VAL A 78 -4.45 -16.83 -3.66
CA VAL A 78 -5.56 -16.13 -4.32
C VAL A 78 -5.74 -14.76 -3.67
N PRO A 79 -5.58 -13.65 -4.42
CA PRO A 79 -5.81 -12.32 -3.88
C PRO A 79 -7.24 -12.17 -3.36
N GLN A 80 -7.42 -11.53 -2.23
CA GLN A 80 -8.75 -11.24 -1.72
C GLN A 80 -9.49 -10.30 -2.69
N SER A 81 -10.65 -10.71 -3.15
CA SER A 81 -11.46 -9.93 -4.10
C SER A 81 -12.06 -8.66 -3.46
N LYS A 82 -12.23 -8.66 -2.13
CA LYS A 82 -12.77 -7.52 -1.38
C LYS A 82 -11.73 -6.98 -0.41
N PRO A 83 -11.32 -5.73 -0.56
CA PRO A 83 -10.38 -5.11 0.36
C PRO A 83 -10.98 -4.98 1.76
N SER A 84 -10.14 -5.18 2.78
CA SER A 84 -10.51 -4.93 4.16
C SER A 84 -10.80 -3.45 4.38
N PHE A 85 -11.82 -3.14 5.20
CA PHE A 85 -12.12 -1.76 5.59
C PHE A 85 -11.05 -1.28 6.60
N THR A 86 -10.05 -0.59 6.09
CA THR A 86 -8.96 -0.02 6.89
C THR A 86 -8.82 1.47 6.61
N ARG A 87 -8.21 2.21 7.56
CA ARG A 87 -7.91 3.63 7.39
C ARG A 87 -7.14 3.89 6.10
N PHE A 88 -6.10 3.09 5.87
CA PHE A 88 -5.27 3.20 4.69
C PHE A 88 -6.06 3.00 3.39
N ASN A 89 -6.89 1.95 3.32
CA ASN A 89 -7.66 1.64 2.14
C ASN A 89 -8.75 2.68 1.84
N VAL A 90 -9.33 3.32 2.87
CA VAL A 90 -10.26 4.45 2.67
C VAL A 90 -9.51 5.65 2.09
N PHE A 91 -8.34 6.01 2.65
CA PHE A 91 -7.53 7.10 2.10
C PHE A 91 -7.07 6.80 0.68
N LEU A 92 -6.68 5.56 0.39
CA LEU A 92 -6.27 5.13 -0.94
C LEU A 92 -7.43 5.19 -1.96
N ARG A 93 -8.65 4.76 -1.57
CA ARG A 93 -9.86 4.91 -2.39
C ARG A 93 -10.08 6.37 -2.77
N ASP A 94 -9.93 7.27 -1.80
CA ASP A 94 -10.16 8.70 -1.92
C ASP A 94 -8.91 9.46 -2.40
N LYS A 95 -7.88 8.73 -2.88
CA LYS A 95 -6.63 9.27 -3.44
C LYS A 95 -5.91 10.21 -2.48
N PHE A 96 -5.93 9.90 -1.18
CA PHE A 96 -5.31 10.71 -0.11
C PHE A 96 -5.74 12.18 -0.18
N SER A 97 -6.99 12.44 -0.50
CA SER A 97 -7.54 13.80 -0.59
C SER A 97 -8.89 13.93 0.12
N CYS A 98 -9.11 15.09 0.72
CA CYS A 98 -10.37 15.46 1.34
C CYS A 98 -11.49 15.46 0.29
N GLN A 99 -12.56 14.69 0.52
CA GLN A 99 -13.67 14.59 -0.43
C GLN A 99 -14.57 15.82 -0.44
N TYR A 100 -14.31 16.82 0.42
CA TYR A 100 -15.03 18.09 0.43
C TYR A 100 -14.28 19.23 -0.26
N CYS A 101 -12.97 19.34 -0.08
CA CYS A 101 -12.19 20.48 -0.58
C CYS A 101 -10.95 20.09 -1.39
N GLY A 102 -10.61 18.80 -1.48
CA GLY A 102 -9.44 18.31 -2.22
C GLY A 102 -8.09 18.43 -1.48
N SER A 103 -8.03 19.01 -0.27
CA SER A 103 -6.78 19.10 0.50
C SER A 103 -6.24 17.71 0.84
N SER A 104 -4.92 17.56 0.82
CA SER A 104 -4.19 16.35 1.26
C SER A 104 -3.64 16.46 2.69
N GLU A 105 -3.87 17.57 3.37
CA GLU A 105 -3.33 17.84 4.70
C GLU A 105 -4.28 17.40 5.81
N GLU A 106 -3.72 16.97 6.94
CA GLU A 106 -4.45 16.59 8.16
C GLU A 106 -5.67 15.70 7.93
N LEU A 107 -5.49 14.63 7.14
CA LEU A 107 -6.58 13.74 6.74
C LEU A 107 -7.10 12.92 7.92
N THR A 108 -8.42 12.91 8.04
CA THR A 108 -9.23 12.20 9.02
C THR A 108 -10.37 11.45 8.32
N PHE A 109 -11.22 10.76 9.11
CA PHE A 109 -12.46 10.17 8.64
C PHE A 109 -13.65 11.02 9.00
N ASP A 110 -14.59 11.13 8.09
CA ASP A 110 -15.90 11.67 8.36
C ASP A 110 -17.00 10.68 7.98
N HIS A 111 -18.02 10.57 8.83
CA HIS A 111 -19.22 9.77 8.58
C HIS A 111 -20.29 10.64 7.94
N LEU A 112 -20.75 10.30 6.74
CA LEU A 112 -21.82 11.03 6.05
C LEU A 112 -23.10 11.04 6.85
N LEU A 113 -23.56 9.87 7.32
CA LEU A 113 -24.52 9.72 8.38
C LEU A 113 -23.77 9.66 9.71
N PRO A 114 -23.87 10.68 10.57
CA PRO A 114 -23.12 10.71 11.84
C PRO A 114 -23.45 9.52 12.74
N ARG A 115 -22.46 9.05 13.49
CA ARG A 115 -22.65 7.95 14.47
C ARG A 115 -23.74 8.26 15.50
N SER A 116 -23.84 9.53 15.94
CA SER A 116 -24.91 10.00 16.84
C SER A 116 -26.32 9.90 16.26
N LYS A 117 -26.43 9.67 14.95
CA LYS A 117 -27.70 9.49 14.23
C LYS A 117 -27.85 8.07 13.67
N GLY A 118 -27.14 7.10 14.22
CA GLY A 118 -27.20 5.70 13.80
C GLY A 118 -26.31 5.35 12.61
N GLY A 119 -25.36 6.23 12.22
CA GLY A 119 -24.41 5.93 11.14
C GLY A 119 -23.39 4.87 11.54
N GLU A 120 -23.21 3.87 10.72
CA GLU A 120 -22.24 2.80 10.90
C GLU A 120 -20.92 3.14 10.21
N THR A 121 -19.84 2.49 10.67
CA THR A 121 -18.50 2.66 10.12
C THR A 121 -18.24 1.60 9.05
N HIS A 122 -18.56 1.91 7.79
CA HIS A 122 -18.39 1.04 6.63
C HIS A 122 -18.11 1.84 5.36
N TRP A 123 -17.84 1.12 4.27
CA TRP A 123 -17.39 1.70 2.99
C TRP A 123 -18.30 2.79 2.44
N ASP A 124 -19.62 2.63 2.53
CA ASP A 124 -20.61 3.53 1.91
C ASP A 124 -20.97 4.73 2.80
N ASN A 125 -20.44 4.77 4.03
CA ASN A 125 -20.74 5.86 4.97
C ASN A 125 -19.52 6.69 5.39
N VAL A 126 -18.30 6.23 5.09
CA VAL A 126 -17.06 6.90 5.52
C VAL A 126 -16.31 7.48 4.33
N VAL A 127 -15.90 8.74 4.44
CA VAL A 127 -15.05 9.45 3.47
C VAL A 127 -13.82 10.03 4.13
N THR A 128 -12.79 10.26 3.32
CA THR A 128 -11.62 11.03 3.72
C THR A 128 -11.99 12.51 3.79
N ALA A 129 -11.67 13.16 4.89
CA ALA A 129 -11.88 14.57 5.12
C ALA A 129 -10.66 15.20 5.80
N CYS A 130 -10.28 16.42 5.45
CA CYS A 130 -9.31 17.16 6.25
C CYS A 130 -9.95 17.58 7.59
N SER A 131 -9.12 17.83 8.60
CA SER A 131 -9.58 18.21 9.94
C SER A 131 -10.54 19.39 9.92
N ALA A 132 -10.22 20.44 9.15
CA ALA A 132 -11.05 21.63 9.02
C ALA A 132 -12.45 21.33 8.43
N CYS A 133 -12.55 20.53 7.37
CA CYS A 133 -13.84 20.16 6.77
C CYS A 133 -14.65 19.24 7.69
N ASN A 134 -13.99 18.31 8.38
CA ASN A 134 -14.63 17.41 9.32
C ASN A 134 -15.25 18.18 10.49
N VAL A 135 -14.51 19.12 11.09
CA VAL A 135 -15.03 20.02 12.15
C VAL A 135 -16.17 20.88 11.64
N ARG A 136 -16.05 21.48 10.43
CA ARG A 136 -17.11 22.30 9.82
C ARG A 136 -18.41 21.53 9.60
N LYS A 137 -18.33 20.28 9.16
CA LYS A 137 -19.50 19.41 9.00
C LYS A 137 -20.08 19.03 10.37
N GLY A 138 -19.24 18.64 11.30
CA GLY A 138 -19.63 18.20 12.63
C GLY A 138 -20.62 17.05 12.59
N GLY A 139 -21.55 16.99 13.55
CA GLY A 139 -22.63 15.97 13.60
C GLY A 139 -23.81 16.25 12.67
N LYS A 140 -23.65 17.06 11.61
CA LYS A 140 -24.72 17.37 10.65
C LYS A 140 -24.76 16.34 9.53
N LEU A 141 -25.93 16.11 8.98
CA LEU A 141 -26.08 15.40 7.70
C LEU A 141 -25.47 16.21 6.56
N LEU A 142 -25.02 15.54 5.52
CA LEU A 142 -24.43 16.21 4.35
C LEU A 142 -25.34 17.32 3.80
N LYS A 143 -26.63 17.02 3.61
CA LYS A 143 -27.64 17.98 3.14
C LYS A 143 -27.76 19.22 4.04
N SER A 144 -27.67 19.02 5.37
CA SER A 144 -27.81 20.10 6.35
C SER A 144 -26.51 20.90 6.55
N SER A 145 -25.37 20.38 6.10
CA SER A 145 -24.08 21.04 6.23
C SER A 145 -23.80 22.04 5.10
N GLY A 146 -24.58 22.00 4.02
CA GLY A 146 -24.34 22.77 2.79
C GLY A 146 -23.07 22.33 2.03
N MET A 147 -22.42 21.25 2.44
CA MET A 147 -21.20 20.74 1.82
C MET A 147 -21.53 19.76 0.69
N LYS A 148 -20.64 19.70 -0.30
CA LYS A 148 -20.74 18.76 -1.41
C LYS A 148 -19.53 17.82 -1.39
N LEU A 149 -19.70 16.60 -1.88
CA LEU A 149 -18.63 15.63 -2.09
C LEU A 149 -18.13 15.70 -3.53
N HIS A 150 -16.83 15.52 -3.70
CA HIS A 150 -16.24 15.27 -5.02
C HIS A 150 -16.69 13.89 -5.54
N GLN A 151 -16.69 12.89 -4.65
CA GLN A 151 -17.16 11.54 -4.96
C GLN A 151 -17.89 10.96 -3.75
N TYR A 152 -19.00 10.27 -4.00
CA TYR A 152 -19.70 9.53 -2.95
C TYR A 152 -18.89 8.28 -2.57
N PRO A 153 -18.89 7.90 -1.29
CA PRO A 153 -18.18 6.70 -0.84
C PRO A 153 -18.79 5.45 -1.45
N TYR A 154 -17.96 4.48 -1.72
CA TYR A 154 -18.31 3.17 -2.27
C TYR A 154 -17.33 2.11 -1.77
N GLN A 155 -17.71 0.85 -1.84
CA GLN A 155 -16.79 -0.26 -1.58
C GLN A 155 -15.91 -0.47 -2.82
N PRO A 156 -14.59 -0.21 -2.75
CA PRO A 156 -13.69 -0.40 -3.88
C PRO A 156 -13.44 -1.89 -4.13
N SER A 157 -13.09 -2.24 -5.35
CA SER A 157 -12.45 -3.51 -5.66
C SER A 157 -10.94 -3.46 -5.29
N THR A 158 -10.32 -4.63 -5.17
CA THR A 158 -8.86 -4.71 -5.01
C THR A 158 -8.13 -4.03 -6.17
N GLU A 159 -8.67 -4.17 -7.39
CA GLU A 159 -8.13 -3.58 -8.61
C GLU A 159 -8.22 -2.04 -8.61
N ASP A 160 -9.31 -1.46 -8.10
CA ASP A 160 -9.44 0.00 -7.93
C ASP A 160 -8.37 0.53 -6.98
N LEU A 161 -8.14 -0.16 -5.84
CA LEU A 161 -7.10 0.22 -4.90
C LEU A 161 -5.69 0.08 -5.51
N HIS A 162 -5.42 -0.98 -6.26
CA HIS A 162 -4.15 -1.15 -6.96
C HIS A 162 -3.91 -0.02 -7.96
N ARG A 163 -4.90 0.31 -8.79
CA ARG A 163 -4.82 1.41 -9.76
C ARG A 163 -4.55 2.76 -9.07
N ASN A 164 -5.28 3.06 -8.00
CA ASN A 164 -5.04 4.27 -7.23
C ASN A 164 -3.65 4.27 -6.59
N GLY A 165 -3.21 3.09 -6.09
CA GLY A 165 -1.92 2.91 -5.44
C GLY A 165 -0.72 3.23 -6.33
N LYS A 166 -0.80 2.96 -7.62
CA LYS A 166 0.26 3.29 -8.59
C LYS A 166 0.61 4.79 -8.63
N ASN A 167 -0.37 5.66 -8.33
CA ASN A 167 -0.17 7.10 -8.28
C ASN A 167 0.50 7.58 -6.98
N PHE A 168 0.65 6.70 -5.99
CA PHE A 168 1.21 7.00 -4.66
C PHE A 168 2.30 5.98 -4.31
N PRO A 169 3.41 5.92 -5.09
CA PRO A 169 4.48 4.98 -4.82
C PRO A 169 5.08 5.24 -3.43
N PRO A 170 5.59 4.21 -2.74
CA PRO A 170 6.29 4.41 -1.47
C PRO A 170 7.52 5.32 -1.68
N ASN A 171 7.89 6.05 -0.63
CA ASN A 171 9.02 7.00 -0.67
C ASN A 171 10.37 6.34 -0.98
N TYR A 172 10.46 5.03 -0.85
CA TYR A 172 11.65 4.24 -1.16
C TYR A 172 11.26 3.03 -2.00
N LEU A 173 11.83 2.96 -3.20
CA LEU A 173 11.75 1.80 -4.09
C LEU A 173 13.18 1.36 -4.41
N HIS A 174 13.49 0.09 -4.17
CA HIS A 174 14.78 -0.45 -4.59
C HIS A 174 14.77 -0.71 -6.10
N LYS A 175 15.91 -0.47 -6.78
CA LYS A 175 16.03 -0.61 -8.23
C LYS A 175 15.55 -1.98 -8.75
N SER A 176 15.86 -3.08 -8.02
CA SER A 176 15.46 -4.43 -8.41
C SER A 176 13.94 -4.70 -8.33
N TRP A 177 13.15 -3.78 -7.78
CA TRP A 177 11.70 -3.94 -7.68
C TRP A 177 10.96 -3.30 -8.85
N MET A 178 11.60 -2.38 -9.57
CA MET A 178 10.95 -1.56 -10.60
C MET A 178 10.30 -2.41 -11.68
N ASP A 179 10.97 -3.45 -12.15
CA ASP A 179 10.48 -4.33 -13.22
C ASP A 179 9.20 -5.10 -12.81
N TYR A 180 8.96 -5.26 -11.51
CA TYR A 180 7.80 -5.98 -10.97
C TYR A 180 6.65 -5.07 -10.56
N LEU A 181 6.91 -3.77 -10.37
CA LEU A 181 5.90 -2.81 -9.94
C LEU A 181 5.24 -2.09 -11.10
N TYR A 182 5.95 -1.95 -12.23
CA TYR A 182 5.52 -1.16 -13.38
C TYR A 182 5.48 -1.97 -14.69
N TRP A 183 5.45 -3.28 -14.61
CA TRP A 183 5.49 -4.17 -15.79
C TRP A 183 4.29 -4.00 -16.72
N ASP A 184 3.14 -3.47 -16.25
CA ASP A 184 1.91 -3.26 -17.01
C ASP A 184 1.70 -1.78 -17.42
N VAL A 185 2.70 -0.93 -17.25
CA VAL A 185 2.67 0.45 -17.76
C VAL A 185 2.97 0.42 -19.26
N GLU A 186 2.06 0.98 -20.07
CA GLU A 186 2.30 1.14 -21.51
C GLU A 186 3.58 1.94 -21.72
N LEU A 187 4.47 1.43 -22.56
CA LEU A 187 5.67 2.14 -22.96
C LEU A 187 5.23 3.26 -23.91
N GLU A 188 5.55 4.50 -23.56
CA GLU A 188 5.38 5.62 -24.47
C GLU A 188 6.27 5.37 -25.70
N ALA A 189 5.66 5.45 -26.91
CA ALA A 189 6.31 5.21 -28.20
C ALA A 189 7.19 6.38 -28.61
#